data_fa5bb7a5cda16853815f30f226a72fce
#
_entry.id   fa5bb7a5cda16853815f30f226a72fce
#
_cell.length_a   1.000
_cell.length_b   1.000
_cell.length_c   1.000
_cell.angle_alpha   90.00
_cell.angle_beta   90.00
_cell.angle_gamma   90.00
#
_symmetry.space_group_name_H-M   'P 1'
#
loop_
_entity.id
_entity.type
_entity.pdbx_description
1 polymer ?
#
loop_
_entity_poly.entity_id
_entity_poly.type
_entity_poly.pdbx_seq_one_letter_code
_entity_poly.pdbx_strand_id
1 'polypeptide(L)'
;MIELNAMENKDFEREKLVLPNEGKKLLLHSCCAPCSGEVMEALIASDIEFTIYFYNPNIHPRKEYDLRKEENIRFAEKHNIPFIDADYDVDHWFELAKGMENEPERGIRCTMCFDMRFEKTAEYAAANGFDVISSSLGISRWKTMSQINDCGVRAASRYPNMEYWTFNWRKKGGSARMLEISKRERFYMQEYCGCAYSLRDTNKWRMSTNRPKIELGKNYYE
;
A
#
# COMPACT_ATOMS: atom_id res chain seq x y z
N MET A 1 33.37 19.46 -3.42
CA MET A 1 32.60 19.00 -2.25
C MET A 1 31.26 19.73 -2.35
N ILE A 2 30.24 19.06 -2.85
CA ILE A 2 28.87 19.59 -2.87
C ILE A 2 28.28 19.20 -1.52
N GLU A 3 28.04 20.18 -0.66
CA GLU A 3 27.32 19.99 0.58
C GLU A 3 25.94 19.40 0.26
N LEU A 4 25.73 18.14 0.60
CA LEU A 4 24.42 17.54 0.70
C LEU A 4 23.75 18.23 1.90
N ASN A 5 23.08 19.35 1.64
CA ASN A 5 22.18 19.95 2.61
C ASN A 5 21.24 18.85 3.09
N ALA A 6 21.33 18.51 4.37
CA ALA A 6 20.37 17.68 5.06
C ALA A 6 19.00 18.27 4.74
N MET A 7 18.18 17.51 3.98
CA MET A 7 16.79 17.87 3.79
C MET A 7 16.17 17.86 5.18
N GLU A 8 15.92 19.06 5.72
CA GLU A 8 15.33 19.23 7.03
C GLU A 8 14.10 18.36 7.15
N ASN A 9 13.99 17.68 8.27
CA ASN A 9 12.83 16.91 8.62
C ASN A 9 11.65 17.88 8.74
N LYS A 10 10.87 18.03 7.67
CA LYS A 10 9.76 18.97 7.64
C LYS A 10 8.61 18.37 8.43
N ASP A 11 8.38 18.87 9.62
CA ASP A 11 7.20 18.54 10.39
C ASP A 11 5.96 19.10 9.70
N PHE A 12 5.07 18.20 9.30
CA PHE A 12 3.80 18.57 8.69
C PHE A 12 2.75 18.77 9.78
N GLU A 13 2.02 19.87 9.70
CA GLU A 13 0.80 20.03 10.49
C GLU A 13 -0.25 19.02 10.01
N ARG A 14 -0.73 18.18 10.93
CA ARG A 14 -1.75 17.15 10.69
C ARG A 14 -2.86 17.28 11.72
N GLU A 15 -4.09 17.09 11.27
CA GLU A 15 -5.18 16.89 12.23
C GLU A 15 -4.97 15.57 12.97
N LYS A 16 -5.24 15.57 14.26
CA LYS A 16 -5.19 14.34 15.07
C LYS A 16 -6.29 13.40 14.63
N LEU A 17 -5.90 12.18 14.29
CA LEU A 17 -6.80 11.12 13.86
C LEU A 17 -7.33 10.36 15.06
N VAL A 18 -8.51 9.77 14.91
CA VAL A 18 -9.13 8.88 15.90
C VAL A 18 -9.59 7.63 15.17
N LEU A 19 -9.31 6.47 15.75
CA LEU A 19 -9.80 5.20 15.21
C LEU A 19 -11.33 5.13 15.28
N PRO A 20 -11.99 4.50 14.32
CA PRO A 20 -13.43 4.30 14.37
C PRO A 20 -13.80 3.33 15.52
N ASN A 21 -15.06 3.42 15.97
CA ASN A 21 -15.66 2.53 16.97
C ASN A 21 -14.84 2.34 18.26
N GLU A 22 -14.13 3.38 18.72
CA GLU A 22 -13.25 3.31 19.89
C GLU A 22 -12.18 2.19 19.80
N GLY A 23 -11.85 1.78 18.55
CA GLY A 23 -10.84 0.76 18.30
C GLY A 23 -9.50 1.10 18.91
N LYS A 24 -8.77 0.08 19.34
CA LYS A 24 -7.50 0.24 20.06
C LYS A 24 -6.29 -0.13 19.23
N LYS A 25 -6.45 -1.11 18.33
CA LYS A 25 -5.34 -1.66 17.53
C LYS A 25 -5.68 -1.71 16.06
N LEU A 26 -4.85 -1.06 15.27
CA LEU A 26 -4.98 -1.02 13.82
C LEU A 26 -3.99 -1.97 13.14
N LEU A 27 -4.50 -2.84 12.26
CA LEU A 27 -3.67 -3.55 11.29
C LEU A 27 -3.71 -2.81 9.95
N LEU A 28 -2.59 -2.23 9.54
CA LEU A 28 -2.49 -1.44 8.29
C LEU A 28 -1.93 -2.31 7.16
N HIS A 29 -2.77 -2.68 6.21
CA HIS A 29 -2.30 -3.31 4.98
C HIS A 29 -1.47 -2.31 4.17
N SER A 30 -0.22 -2.66 3.87
CA SER A 30 0.72 -1.84 3.11
C SER A 30 1.14 -2.51 1.81
N CYS A 31 1.17 -1.74 0.70
CA CYS A 31 1.59 -2.27 -0.60
C CYS A 31 2.98 -1.79 -1.06
N CYS A 32 3.42 -0.62 -0.64
CA CYS A 32 4.71 -0.02 -0.98
C CYS A 32 4.99 1.20 -0.10
N ALA A 33 6.25 1.51 0.13
CA ALA A 33 6.67 2.60 0.99
C ALA A 33 6.16 3.98 0.53
N PRO A 34 6.18 4.35 -0.77
CA PRO A 34 5.63 5.63 -1.23
C PRO A 34 4.17 5.85 -0.82
N CYS A 35 3.34 4.79 -0.88
CA CYS A 35 1.93 4.89 -0.45
C CYS A 35 1.76 4.89 1.06
N SER A 36 2.67 4.25 1.79
CA SER A 36 2.54 4.03 3.23
C SER A 36 3.16 5.14 4.07
N GLY A 37 4.15 5.86 3.54
CA GLY A 37 4.93 6.84 4.31
C GLY A 37 4.06 7.89 5.00
N GLU A 38 3.19 8.59 4.26
CA GLU A 38 2.29 9.58 4.87
C GLU A 38 1.27 8.95 5.81
N VAL A 39 0.74 7.76 5.47
CA VAL A 39 -0.23 7.07 6.32
C VAL A 39 0.41 6.72 7.66
N MET A 40 1.63 6.16 7.65
CA MET A 40 2.38 5.82 8.87
C MET A 40 2.69 7.07 9.71
N GLU A 41 3.21 8.13 9.09
CA GLU A 41 3.51 9.37 9.83
C GLU A 41 2.26 10.04 10.41
N ALA A 42 1.13 9.99 9.70
CA ALA A 42 -0.13 10.52 10.20
C ALA A 42 -0.66 9.73 11.42
N LEU A 43 -0.50 8.40 11.40
CA LEU A 43 -0.86 7.53 12.52
C LEU A 43 0.06 7.77 13.73
N ILE A 44 1.37 7.88 13.51
CA ILE A 44 2.35 8.21 14.57
C ILE A 44 2.03 9.55 15.20
N ALA A 45 1.82 10.60 14.39
CA ALA A 45 1.47 11.94 14.87
C ALA A 45 0.14 12.00 15.64
N SER A 46 -0.69 10.97 15.51
CA SER A 46 -1.97 10.84 16.19
C SER A 46 -1.92 9.92 17.42
N ASP A 47 -0.74 9.41 17.78
CA ASP A 47 -0.54 8.44 18.88
C ASP A 47 -1.37 7.15 18.70
N ILE A 48 -1.62 6.73 17.46
CA ILE A 48 -2.37 5.52 17.16
C ILE A 48 -1.41 4.33 17.11
N GLU A 49 -1.69 3.30 17.91
CA GLU A 49 -0.97 2.03 17.86
C GLU A 49 -1.37 1.25 16.59
N PHE A 50 -0.39 0.87 15.79
CA PHE A 50 -0.64 0.10 14.56
C PHE A 50 0.52 -0.85 14.23
N THR A 51 0.18 -1.85 13.44
CA THR A 51 1.14 -2.82 12.87
C THR A 51 0.99 -2.84 11.37
N ILE A 52 2.11 -2.90 10.65
CA ILE A 52 2.11 -3.07 9.18
C ILE A 52 1.87 -4.54 8.86
N TYR A 53 0.95 -4.80 7.94
CA TYR A 53 0.70 -6.10 7.35
C TYR A 53 1.02 -6.08 5.86
N PHE A 54 2.07 -6.78 5.45
CA PHE A 54 2.54 -6.81 4.07
C PHE A 54 2.15 -8.12 3.39
N TYR A 55 0.94 -8.14 2.83
CA TYR A 55 0.42 -9.26 2.03
C TYR A 55 0.14 -8.79 0.61
N ASN A 56 1.04 -9.07 -0.32
CA ASN A 56 1.00 -8.56 -1.68
C ASN A 56 1.37 -9.60 -2.74
N PRO A 57 0.64 -10.73 -2.83
CA PRO A 57 0.93 -11.77 -3.82
C PRO A 57 0.72 -11.32 -5.27
N ASN A 58 0.10 -10.17 -5.45
CA ASN A 58 -0.12 -9.54 -6.74
C ASN A 58 1.11 -8.80 -7.31
N ILE A 59 2.19 -8.64 -6.57
CA ILE A 59 3.36 -7.90 -7.06
C ILE A 59 4.29 -8.86 -7.82
N HIS A 60 4.44 -8.63 -9.10
CA HIS A 60 5.24 -9.44 -10.03
C HIS A 60 6.16 -8.56 -10.87
N PRO A 61 7.36 -9.06 -11.23
CA PRO A 61 7.99 -10.30 -10.79
C PRO A 61 8.50 -10.22 -9.35
N ARG A 62 9.10 -11.29 -8.84
CA ARG A 62 9.64 -11.38 -7.48
C ARG A 62 10.58 -10.23 -7.12
N LYS A 63 11.44 -9.81 -8.05
CA LYS A 63 12.33 -8.65 -7.85
C LYS A 63 11.57 -7.38 -7.45
N GLU A 64 10.44 -7.09 -8.07
CA GLU A 64 9.61 -5.93 -7.74
C GLU A 64 8.95 -6.07 -6.37
N TYR A 65 8.51 -7.29 -6.03
CA TYR A 65 7.97 -7.60 -4.70
C TYR A 65 9.02 -7.34 -3.61
N ASP A 66 10.24 -7.86 -3.79
CA ASP A 66 11.32 -7.72 -2.83
C ASP A 66 11.70 -6.25 -2.63
N LEU A 67 11.88 -5.47 -3.70
CA LEU A 67 12.16 -4.03 -3.63
C LEU A 67 11.10 -3.26 -2.81
N ARG A 68 9.81 -3.52 -3.05
CA ARG A 68 8.73 -2.85 -2.32
C ARG A 68 8.65 -3.30 -0.86
N LYS A 69 8.96 -4.55 -0.59
CA LYS A 69 8.98 -5.11 0.76
C LYS A 69 10.10 -4.53 1.59
N GLU A 70 11.34 -4.58 1.08
CA GLU A 70 12.53 -4.08 1.75
C GLU A 70 12.39 -2.61 2.16
N GLU A 71 11.84 -1.77 1.29
CA GLU A 71 11.60 -0.36 1.63
C GLU A 71 10.54 -0.16 2.70
N ASN A 72 9.47 -0.98 2.68
CA ASN A 72 8.47 -0.94 3.75
C ASN A 72 9.08 -1.34 5.10
N ILE A 73 9.92 -2.39 5.12
CA ILE A 73 10.63 -2.85 6.32
C ILE A 73 11.53 -1.72 6.82
N ARG A 74 12.40 -1.18 5.95
CA ARG A 74 13.32 -0.08 6.30
C ARG A 74 12.60 1.11 6.93
N PHE A 75 11.46 1.50 6.37
CA PHE A 75 10.70 2.64 6.90
C PHE A 75 9.96 2.30 8.20
N ALA A 76 9.44 1.10 8.34
CA ALA A 76 8.83 0.63 9.59
C ALA A 76 9.87 0.55 10.73
N GLU A 77 11.05 -0.01 10.46
CA GLU A 77 12.16 -0.07 11.42
C GLU A 77 12.63 1.32 11.88
N LYS A 78 12.77 2.27 10.94
CA LYS A 78 13.13 3.66 11.25
C LYS A 78 12.20 4.30 12.28
N HIS A 79 10.93 3.91 12.27
CA HIS A 79 9.91 4.45 13.16
C HIS A 79 9.51 3.50 14.30
N ASN A 80 10.22 2.38 14.46
CA ASN A 80 9.93 1.33 15.46
C ASN A 80 8.50 0.78 15.34
N ILE A 81 7.97 0.65 14.13
CA ILE A 81 6.64 0.10 13.85
C ILE A 81 6.74 -1.41 13.62
N PRO A 82 5.93 -2.22 14.30
CA PRO A 82 5.87 -3.66 14.05
C PRO A 82 5.50 -3.96 12.60
N PHE A 83 6.21 -4.91 12.00
CA PHE A 83 6.02 -5.32 10.61
C PHE A 83 5.79 -6.82 10.51
N ILE A 84 4.73 -7.20 9.82
CA ILE A 84 4.39 -8.60 9.56
C ILE A 84 4.60 -8.86 8.07
N ASP A 85 5.59 -9.69 7.77
CA ASP A 85 5.86 -10.22 6.43
C ASP A 85 4.95 -11.44 6.22
N ALA A 86 3.84 -11.24 5.54
CA ALA A 86 2.90 -12.31 5.24
C ALA A 86 3.30 -13.07 3.97
N ASP A 87 2.62 -14.19 3.72
CA ASP A 87 2.93 -15.10 2.64
C ASP A 87 2.89 -14.44 1.24
N TYR A 88 3.83 -14.83 0.39
CA TYR A 88 3.82 -14.49 -1.03
C TYR A 88 3.15 -15.58 -1.85
N ASP A 89 1.85 -15.70 -1.69
CA ASP A 89 0.99 -16.72 -2.29
C ASP A 89 0.63 -16.35 -3.75
N VAL A 90 1.65 -16.30 -4.59
CA VAL A 90 1.56 -15.83 -5.98
C VAL A 90 0.74 -16.76 -6.86
N ASP A 91 0.85 -18.08 -6.66
CA ASP A 91 0.13 -19.07 -7.46
C ASP A 91 -1.37 -18.95 -7.24
N HIS A 92 -1.79 -18.80 -5.99
CA HIS A 92 -3.20 -18.58 -5.67
C HIS A 92 -3.73 -17.29 -6.28
N TRP A 93 -2.92 -16.20 -6.30
CA TRP A 93 -3.33 -14.98 -6.98
C TRP A 93 -3.57 -15.20 -8.49
N PHE A 94 -2.69 -15.97 -9.16
CA PHE A 94 -2.87 -16.27 -10.58
C PHE A 94 -4.07 -17.18 -10.83
N GLU A 95 -4.35 -18.15 -9.96
CA GLU A 95 -5.55 -18.98 -10.04
C GLU A 95 -6.83 -18.12 -9.98
N LEU A 96 -6.92 -17.21 -9.02
CA LEU A 96 -8.05 -16.27 -8.91
C LEU A 96 -8.16 -15.31 -10.09
N ALA A 97 -7.04 -14.92 -10.70
CA ALA A 97 -7.01 -14.00 -11.83
C ALA A 97 -7.32 -14.69 -13.18
N LYS A 98 -7.46 -16.02 -13.21
CA LYS A 98 -7.73 -16.80 -14.42
C LYS A 98 -9.03 -16.35 -15.08
N GLY A 99 -8.98 -16.08 -16.38
CA GLY A 99 -10.10 -15.55 -17.16
C GLY A 99 -10.24 -14.03 -17.08
N MET A 100 -9.44 -13.34 -16.25
CA MET A 100 -9.45 -11.86 -16.11
C MET A 100 -8.16 -11.21 -16.64
N GLU A 101 -7.37 -11.93 -17.45
CA GLU A 101 -6.04 -11.47 -17.92
C GLU A 101 -6.12 -10.19 -18.75
N ASN A 102 -7.24 -10.01 -19.45
CA ASN A 102 -7.49 -8.87 -20.33
C ASN A 102 -8.37 -7.77 -19.71
N GLU A 103 -8.79 -7.96 -18.46
CA GLU A 103 -9.51 -6.93 -17.74
C GLU A 103 -8.67 -5.67 -17.55
N PRO A 104 -9.23 -4.48 -17.72
CA PRO A 104 -8.49 -3.24 -17.51
C PRO A 104 -8.12 -3.05 -16.02
N GLU A 105 -7.18 -2.15 -15.76
CA GLU A 105 -6.98 -1.65 -14.40
C GLU A 105 -8.27 -1.02 -13.87
N ARG A 106 -8.55 -1.20 -12.59
CA ARG A 106 -9.79 -0.82 -11.88
C ARG A 106 -11.02 -1.65 -12.26
N GLY A 107 -10.90 -2.65 -13.15
CA GLY A 107 -11.95 -3.62 -13.47
C GLY A 107 -12.08 -4.71 -12.40
N ILE A 108 -12.80 -5.80 -12.76
CA ILE A 108 -13.13 -6.90 -11.84
C ILE A 108 -11.89 -7.62 -11.31
N ARG A 109 -10.82 -7.74 -12.11
CA ARG A 109 -9.55 -8.32 -11.64
C ARG A 109 -8.97 -7.51 -10.46
N CYS A 110 -9.09 -6.18 -10.47
CA CYS A 110 -8.63 -5.36 -9.35
C CYS A 110 -9.53 -5.53 -8.12
N THR A 111 -10.84 -5.71 -8.29
CA THR A 111 -11.76 -6.04 -7.20
C THR A 111 -11.37 -7.36 -6.54
N MET A 112 -11.20 -8.43 -7.32
CA MET A 112 -10.72 -9.72 -6.83
C MET A 112 -9.39 -9.59 -6.07
N CYS A 113 -8.44 -8.83 -6.62
CA CYS A 113 -7.14 -8.61 -6.00
C CYS A 113 -7.23 -7.87 -4.65
N PHE A 114 -8.14 -6.90 -4.52
CA PHE A 114 -8.38 -6.21 -3.23
C PHE A 114 -9.11 -7.12 -2.25
N ASP A 115 -10.12 -7.85 -2.70
CA ASP A 115 -10.86 -8.81 -1.85
C ASP A 115 -9.91 -9.82 -1.23
N MET A 116 -9.12 -10.53 -2.04
CA MET A 116 -8.15 -11.50 -1.56
C MET A 116 -7.21 -10.91 -0.49
N ARG A 117 -6.69 -9.72 -0.73
CA ARG A 117 -5.73 -9.09 0.17
C ARG A 117 -6.40 -8.63 1.48
N PHE A 118 -7.59 -8.05 1.40
CA PHE A 118 -8.30 -7.58 2.60
C PHE A 118 -8.93 -8.72 3.39
N GLU A 119 -9.38 -9.78 2.74
CA GLU A 119 -9.82 -11.00 3.42
C GLU A 119 -8.71 -11.60 4.26
N LYS A 120 -7.49 -11.72 3.70
CA LYS A 120 -6.33 -12.19 4.43
C LYS A 120 -5.89 -11.24 5.55
N THR A 121 -6.01 -9.94 5.31
CA THR A 121 -5.75 -8.92 6.35
C THR A 121 -6.76 -9.03 7.50
N ALA A 122 -8.04 -9.17 7.20
CA ALA A 122 -9.11 -9.30 8.20
C ALA A 122 -9.02 -10.62 8.98
N GLU A 123 -8.70 -11.72 8.30
CA GLU A 123 -8.45 -13.03 8.93
C GLU A 123 -7.32 -12.93 9.96
N TYR A 124 -6.19 -12.36 9.56
CA TYR A 124 -5.06 -12.16 10.46
C TYR A 124 -5.39 -11.23 11.63
N ALA A 125 -6.08 -10.13 11.35
CA ALA A 125 -6.50 -9.17 12.36
C ALA A 125 -7.39 -9.82 13.42
N ALA A 126 -8.40 -10.58 13.01
CA ALA A 126 -9.29 -11.29 13.92
C ALA A 126 -8.57 -12.31 14.81
N ALA A 127 -7.63 -13.05 14.22
CA ALA A 127 -6.86 -14.06 14.94
C ALA A 127 -5.85 -13.47 15.94
N ASN A 128 -5.45 -12.20 15.79
CA ASN A 128 -4.40 -11.56 16.57
C ASN A 128 -4.86 -10.34 17.38
N GLY A 129 -6.17 -10.18 17.57
CA GLY A 129 -6.74 -9.18 18.47
C GLY A 129 -6.63 -7.73 17.96
N PHE A 130 -6.67 -7.54 16.64
CA PHE A 130 -6.88 -6.23 16.02
C PHE A 130 -8.38 -6.03 15.79
N ASP A 131 -8.85 -4.84 16.08
CA ASP A 131 -10.27 -4.45 15.96
C ASP A 131 -10.52 -3.50 14.79
N VAL A 132 -9.46 -2.90 14.23
CA VAL A 132 -9.54 -2.05 13.04
C VAL A 132 -8.55 -2.51 11.98
N ILE A 133 -8.99 -2.53 10.74
CA ILE A 133 -8.12 -2.69 9.57
C ILE A 133 -8.23 -1.48 8.64
N SER A 134 -7.15 -1.15 7.96
CA SER A 134 -7.13 -0.12 6.91
C SER A 134 -6.08 -0.44 5.86
N SER A 135 -5.98 0.41 4.82
CA SER A 135 -4.98 0.19 3.78
C SER A 135 -4.37 1.48 3.27
N SER A 136 -3.06 1.45 3.04
CA SER A 136 -2.34 2.51 2.34
C SER A 136 -2.72 2.65 0.85
N LEU A 137 -3.43 1.68 0.27
CA LEU A 137 -3.92 1.75 -1.12
C LEU A 137 -4.80 2.98 -1.37
N GLY A 138 -5.52 3.43 -0.34
CA GLY A 138 -6.43 4.56 -0.41
C GLY A 138 -5.76 5.89 -0.74
N ILE A 139 -4.45 6.06 -0.50
CA ILE A 139 -3.75 7.31 -0.81
C ILE A 139 -3.42 7.46 -2.31
N SER A 140 -3.31 6.34 -3.04
CA SER A 140 -2.94 6.35 -4.45
C SER A 140 -4.05 6.93 -5.34
N ARG A 141 -3.76 8.02 -6.05
CA ARG A 141 -4.69 8.61 -7.03
C ARG A 141 -5.01 7.71 -8.22
N TRP A 142 -4.23 6.67 -8.44
CA TRP A 142 -4.41 5.71 -9.53
C TRP A 142 -5.42 4.60 -9.22
N LYS A 143 -6.00 4.61 -8.02
CA LYS A 143 -6.96 3.61 -7.58
C LYS A 143 -8.31 4.24 -7.28
N THR A 144 -9.39 3.48 -7.47
CA THR A 144 -10.75 3.91 -7.17
C THR A 144 -11.01 3.70 -5.67
N MET A 145 -11.28 4.79 -4.95
CA MET A 145 -11.46 4.77 -3.50
C MET A 145 -12.67 3.92 -3.08
N SER A 146 -13.81 4.07 -3.78
CA SER A 146 -15.00 3.28 -3.48
C SER A 146 -14.71 1.78 -3.63
N GLN A 147 -14.06 1.35 -4.72
CA GLN A 147 -13.70 -0.04 -4.94
C GLN A 147 -12.83 -0.60 -3.80
N ILE A 148 -11.85 0.17 -3.31
CA ILE A 148 -11.01 -0.23 -2.18
C ILE A 148 -11.85 -0.34 -0.90
N ASN A 149 -12.67 0.67 -0.61
CA ASN A 149 -13.48 0.71 0.60
C ASN A 149 -14.51 -0.42 0.62
N ASP A 150 -15.18 -0.66 -0.52
CA ASP A 150 -16.19 -1.73 -0.63
C ASP A 150 -15.58 -3.11 -0.35
N CYS A 151 -14.37 -3.38 -0.87
CA CYS A 151 -13.65 -4.62 -0.59
C CYS A 151 -13.23 -4.70 0.90
N GLY A 152 -12.71 -3.62 1.46
CA GLY A 152 -12.28 -3.59 2.87
C GLY A 152 -13.44 -3.77 3.84
N VAL A 153 -14.55 -3.06 3.62
CA VAL A 153 -15.77 -3.20 4.44
C VAL A 153 -16.33 -4.61 4.35
N ARG A 154 -16.38 -5.19 3.15
CA ARG A 154 -16.83 -6.58 2.95
C ARG A 154 -15.96 -7.59 3.68
N ALA A 155 -14.64 -7.40 3.69
CA ALA A 155 -13.72 -8.27 4.41
C ALA A 155 -13.91 -8.14 5.93
N ALA A 156 -13.96 -6.92 6.47
CA ALA A 156 -14.14 -6.68 7.90
C ALA A 156 -15.48 -7.19 8.41
N SER A 157 -16.57 -7.07 7.64
CA SER A 157 -17.92 -7.49 8.03
C SER A 157 -18.06 -9.00 8.31
N ARG A 158 -17.07 -9.80 7.94
CA ARG A 158 -17.03 -11.25 8.25
C ARG A 158 -16.67 -11.55 9.70
N TYR A 159 -16.17 -10.57 10.44
CA TYR A 159 -15.69 -10.75 11.80
C TYR A 159 -16.41 -9.80 12.76
N PRO A 160 -16.94 -10.32 13.89
CA PRO A 160 -17.59 -9.48 14.90
C PRO A 160 -16.63 -8.41 15.43
N ASN A 161 -17.14 -7.21 15.62
CA ASN A 161 -16.40 -6.07 16.19
C ASN A 161 -15.19 -5.59 15.39
N MET A 162 -15.03 -6.02 14.13
CA MET A 162 -13.98 -5.52 13.25
C MET A 162 -14.53 -4.45 12.32
N GLU A 163 -13.79 -3.35 12.16
CA GLU A 163 -14.11 -2.28 11.24
C GLU A 163 -13.01 -2.05 10.22
N TYR A 164 -13.40 -1.83 8.95
CA TYR A 164 -12.52 -1.28 7.95
C TYR A 164 -12.59 0.24 7.97
N TRP A 165 -11.50 0.89 8.34
CA TRP A 165 -11.42 2.33 8.39
C TRP A 165 -11.34 2.95 7.00
N THR A 166 -12.44 3.53 6.54
CA THR A 166 -12.60 4.13 5.21
C THR A 166 -12.00 5.54 5.08
N PHE A 167 -11.01 5.89 5.91
CA PHE A 167 -10.41 7.22 5.92
C PHE A 167 -9.82 7.61 4.57
N ASN A 168 -10.08 8.84 4.15
CA ASN A 168 -9.58 9.35 2.87
C ASN A 168 -8.19 9.99 3.03
N TRP A 169 -7.16 9.18 2.93
CA TRP A 169 -5.76 9.57 3.05
C TRP A 169 -5.28 10.65 2.06
N ARG A 170 -6.05 10.95 1.00
CA ARG A 170 -5.70 11.97 -0.01
C ARG A 170 -6.04 13.37 0.43
N LYS A 171 -7.06 13.53 1.30
CA LYS A 171 -7.58 14.83 1.73
C LYS A 171 -6.60 15.56 2.63
N LYS A 172 -6.86 16.87 2.81
CA LYS A 172 -6.13 17.73 3.73
C LYS A 172 -4.60 17.71 3.53
N GLY A 173 -4.18 17.67 2.26
CA GLY A 173 -2.76 17.69 1.90
C GLY A 173 -2.07 16.31 1.91
N GLY A 174 -2.75 15.21 2.23
CA GLY A 174 -2.13 13.88 2.32
C GLY A 174 -1.43 13.43 1.04
N SER A 175 -2.02 13.67 -0.14
CA SER A 175 -1.34 13.35 -1.40
C SER A 175 -0.05 14.17 -1.63
N ALA A 176 0.00 15.42 -1.20
CA ALA A 176 1.19 16.26 -1.33
C ALA A 176 2.29 15.78 -0.36
N ARG A 177 1.95 15.54 0.91
CA ARG A 177 2.87 15.01 1.92
C ARG A 177 3.44 13.65 1.52
N MET A 178 2.61 12.76 0.95
CA MET A 178 3.07 11.47 0.41
C MET A 178 4.23 11.65 -0.59
N LEU A 179 4.13 12.63 -1.51
CA LEU A 179 5.19 12.90 -2.48
C LEU A 179 6.44 13.52 -1.83
N GLU A 180 6.27 14.40 -0.85
CA GLU A 180 7.38 15.03 -0.12
C GLU A 180 8.13 13.98 0.72
N ILE A 181 7.41 13.10 1.43
CA ILE A 181 8.00 12.00 2.19
C ILE A 181 8.74 11.04 1.25
N SER A 182 8.14 10.69 0.11
CA SER A 182 8.78 9.81 -0.87
C SER A 182 10.13 10.38 -1.36
N LYS A 183 10.22 11.70 -1.54
CA LYS A 183 11.48 12.37 -1.91
C LYS A 183 12.48 12.40 -0.75
N ARG A 184 12.02 12.76 0.45
CA ARG A 184 12.85 12.84 1.66
C ARG A 184 13.48 11.49 1.99
N GLU A 185 12.67 10.43 1.92
CA GLU A 185 13.10 9.08 2.24
C GLU A 185 13.77 8.35 1.06
N ARG A 186 13.79 8.98 -0.12
CA ARG A 186 14.31 8.39 -1.37
C ARG A 186 13.67 7.05 -1.70
N PHE A 187 12.34 6.97 -1.55
CA PHE A 187 11.63 5.74 -1.84
C PHE A 187 11.67 5.35 -3.32
N TYR A 188 11.80 4.06 -3.57
CA TYR A 188 11.62 3.49 -4.90
C TYR A 188 10.24 3.82 -5.45
N MET A 189 10.20 4.57 -6.54
CA MET A 189 8.95 4.96 -7.20
C MET A 189 8.60 3.97 -8.29
N GLN A 190 7.70 3.05 -7.99
CA GLN A 190 7.22 2.06 -8.95
C GLN A 190 6.49 2.70 -10.13
N GLU A 191 6.65 2.12 -11.32
CA GLU A 191 6.10 2.65 -12.57
C GLU A 191 4.81 1.94 -13.02
N TYR A 192 4.32 0.95 -12.27
CA TYR A 192 3.07 0.21 -12.56
C TYR A 192 2.40 -0.27 -11.25
N CYS A 193 1.17 -0.75 -11.36
CA CYS A 193 0.39 -1.14 -10.15
C CYS A 193 1.05 -2.26 -9.35
N GLY A 194 1.63 -3.26 -10.02
CA GLY A 194 2.34 -4.38 -9.40
C GLY A 194 2.12 -5.70 -10.12
N CYS A 195 0.91 -6.00 -10.61
CA CYS A 195 0.64 -7.29 -11.22
C CYS A 195 1.23 -7.42 -12.63
N ALA A 196 1.46 -8.67 -13.06
CA ALA A 196 2.02 -9.00 -14.37
C ALA A 196 1.22 -8.37 -15.53
N TYR A 197 -0.10 -8.30 -15.40
CA TYR A 197 -0.97 -7.70 -16.42
C TYR A 197 -0.83 -6.18 -16.50
N SER A 198 -0.72 -5.52 -15.35
CA SER A 198 -0.43 -4.08 -15.29
C SER A 198 0.94 -3.76 -15.90
N LEU A 199 1.97 -4.57 -15.61
CA LEU A 199 3.30 -4.44 -16.23
C LEU A 199 3.24 -4.62 -17.75
N ARG A 200 2.53 -5.66 -18.22
CA ARG A 200 2.30 -5.92 -19.65
C ARG A 200 1.67 -4.72 -20.34
N ASP A 201 0.59 -4.20 -19.76
CA ASP A 201 -0.21 -3.15 -20.39
C ASP A 201 0.51 -1.79 -20.33
N THR A 202 1.19 -1.49 -19.24
CA THR A 202 2.06 -0.30 -19.15
C THR A 202 3.19 -0.37 -20.17
N ASN A 203 3.83 -1.53 -20.35
CA ASN A 203 4.89 -1.69 -21.36
C ASN A 203 4.36 -1.59 -22.79
N LYS A 204 3.17 -2.11 -23.08
CA LYS A 204 2.51 -1.91 -24.39
C LYS A 204 2.29 -0.43 -24.68
N TRP A 205 1.74 0.32 -23.72
CA TRP A 205 1.53 1.75 -23.86
C TRP A 205 2.85 2.52 -24.03
N ARG A 206 3.88 2.21 -23.24
CA ARG A 206 5.21 2.84 -23.37
C ARG A 206 5.78 2.65 -24.77
N MET A 207 5.73 1.42 -25.28
CA MET A 207 6.21 1.11 -26.62
C MET A 207 5.41 1.86 -27.71
N SER A 208 4.09 1.95 -27.60
CA SER A 208 3.26 2.71 -28.55
C SER A 208 3.54 4.22 -28.55
N THR A 209 4.18 4.73 -27.49
CA THR A 209 4.59 6.14 -27.33
C THR A 209 6.10 6.34 -27.45
N ASN A 210 6.82 5.40 -28.08
CA ASN A 210 8.28 5.42 -28.28
C ASN A 210 9.09 5.55 -26.97
N ARG A 211 8.60 4.97 -25.87
CA ARG A 211 9.30 4.91 -24.60
C ARG A 211 9.85 3.50 -24.36
N PRO A 212 11.02 3.35 -23.74
CA PRO A 212 11.56 2.04 -23.40
C PRO A 212 10.64 1.32 -22.40
N LYS A 213 10.68 -0.02 -22.40
CA LYS A 213 10.00 -0.83 -21.37
C LYS A 213 10.49 -0.46 -19.98
N ILE A 214 9.67 -0.75 -18.97
CA ILE A 214 10.04 -0.58 -17.57
C ILE A 214 11.27 -1.44 -17.25
N GLU A 215 12.27 -0.81 -16.67
CA GLU A 215 13.46 -1.44 -16.10
C GLU A 215 13.30 -1.48 -14.59
N LEU A 216 13.13 -2.70 -14.06
CA LEU A 216 12.85 -2.89 -12.63
C LEU A 216 14.04 -2.48 -11.76
N GLY A 217 13.76 -1.65 -10.77
CA GLY A 217 14.77 -1.13 -9.84
C GLY A 217 15.54 0.08 -10.33
N LYS A 218 15.27 0.59 -11.56
CA LYS A 218 15.98 1.77 -12.09
C LYS A 218 15.83 3.02 -11.23
N ASN A 219 14.70 3.17 -10.56
CA ASN A 219 14.41 4.31 -9.69
C ASN A 219 14.65 4.00 -8.20
N TYR A 220 15.45 2.99 -7.93
CA TYR A 220 15.93 2.68 -6.60
C TYR A 220 17.22 3.47 -6.35
N TYR A 221 17.22 4.30 -5.33
CA TYR A 221 18.39 5.09 -4.94
C TYR A 221 19.17 4.32 -3.87
N GLU A 222 20.34 3.80 -4.26
CA GLU A 222 21.34 3.26 -3.34
C GLU A 222 21.92 4.35 -2.43
#